data_c5074f3cc11e014b967d94799fec20b0
#
_entry.id   c5074f3cc11e014b967d94799fec20b0
#
_cell.length_a   1.000
_cell.length_b   1.000
_cell.length_c   1.000
_cell.angle_alpha   90.00
_cell.angle_beta   90.00
_cell.angle_gamma   90.00
#
_symmetry.space_group_name_H-M   'P 1'
#
loop_
_entity.id
_entity.type
_entity.pdbx_description
1 polymer ?
#
loop_
_entity_poly.entity_id
_entity_poly.type
_entity_poly.pdbx_seq_one_letter_code
_entity_poly.pdbx_strand_id
1 'polypeptide(L)'
;MRCHYRQRSHDDPLWWPGLCDITAHVDFTAVAEAGHAAGLDVLGYAGQAAFLMNCGIGDLLARRQADDDAASAHRAGGALQLLLSPNEMGELFKVIALGRGIDGPLLGFRRGDRTV
;
A
#
# COMPACT_ATOMS: atom_id res chain seq x y z
N MET A 1 2.64 -6.34 17.18
CA MET A 1 1.53 -5.36 17.28
C MET A 1 2.02 -4.20 18.11
N ARG A 2 1.70 -2.96 17.73
CA ARG A 2 2.01 -1.74 18.49
C ARG A 2 0.83 -0.79 18.47
N CYS A 3 0.61 -0.12 19.59
CA CYS A 3 -0.43 0.89 19.72
C CYS A 3 0.23 2.27 19.80
N HIS A 4 -0.37 3.24 19.12
CA HIS A 4 0.14 4.61 19.08
C HIS A 4 -0.95 5.57 19.53
N TYR A 5 -0.65 6.37 20.54
CA TYR A 5 -1.50 7.47 21.01
C TYR A 5 -0.68 8.74 21.09
N ARG A 6 -1.05 9.75 20.29
CA ARG A 6 -0.27 10.97 20.11
C ARG A 6 1.17 10.60 19.70
N GLN A 7 2.19 10.94 20.48
CA GLN A 7 3.60 10.63 20.18
C GLN A 7 4.16 9.49 21.05
N ARG A 8 3.29 8.71 21.70
CA ARG A 8 3.67 7.58 22.55
C ARG A 8 3.25 6.26 21.95
N SER A 9 4.11 5.26 22.04
CA SER A 9 3.80 3.89 21.63
C SER A 9 3.78 2.97 22.85
N HIS A 10 2.88 1.98 22.86
CA HIS A 10 2.74 0.94 23.87
C HIS A 10 2.25 -0.36 23.23
N ASP A 11 2.31 -1.46 23.97
CA ASP A 11 1.95 -2.79 23.45
C ASP A 11 0.60 -3.32 24.00
N ASP A 12 -0.12 -2.52 24.80
CA ASP A 12 -1.43 -2.88 25.34
C ASP A 12 -2.55 -2.32 24.47
N PRO A 13 -3.25 -3.17 23.68
CA PRO A 13 -4.34 -2.73 22.81
C PRO A 13 -5.62 -2.36 23.54
N LEU A 14 -5.72 -2.73 24.82
CA LEU A 14 -6.88 -2.41 25.68
C LEU A 14 -6.72 -1.09 26.46
N TRP A 15 -5.53 -0.49 26.36
CA TRP A 15 -5.29 0.83 26.96
C TRP A 15 -5.86 1.94 26.06
N TRP A 16 -6.87 2.62 26.52
CA TRP A 16 -7.65 3.63 25.80
C TRP A 16 -8.18 3.16 24.44
N PRO A 17 -9.02 2.11 24.42
CA PRO A 17 -9.57 1.58 23.19
C PRO A 17 -10.39 2.64 22.45
N GLY A 18 -10.20 2.72 21.13
CA GLY A 18 -10.84 3.72 20.28
C GLY A 18 -10.10 5.06 20.17
N LEU A 19 -9.06 5.30 21.01
CA LEU A 19 -8.21 6.50 20.95
C LEU A 19 -6.81 6.22 20.44
N CYS A 20 -6.42 4.95 20.33
CA CYS A 20 -5.11 4.52 19.88
C CYS A 20 -5.19 3.89 18.49
N ASP A 21 -4.21 4.21 17.63
CA ASP A 21 -3.96 3.43 16.42
C ASP A 21 -3.30 2.12 16.79
N ILE A 22 -3.89 1.01 16.36
CA ILE A 22 -3.32 -0.33 16.55
C ILE A 22 -2.70 -0.77 15.24
N THR A 23 -1.38 -0.97 15.24
CA THR A 23 -0.63 -1.39 14.07
C THR A 23 0.02 -2.76 14.28
N ALA A 24 0.08 -3.55 13.23
CA ALA A 24 0.78 -4.82 13.21
C ALA A 24 1.48 -5.01 11.85
N HIS A 25 2.60 -5.73 11.87
CA HIS A 25 3.16 -6.23 10.63
C HIS A 25 2.24 -7.29 10.05
N VAL A 26 2.00 -7.22 8.74
CA VAL A 26 1.23 -8.22 8.01
C VAL A 26 2.19 -9.32 7.55
N ASP A 27 1.88 -10.56 7.88
CA ASP A 27 2.55 -11.74 7.34
C ASP A 27 1.91 -12.08 5.98
N PHE A 28 2.52 -11.60 4.90
CA PHE A 28 2.01 -11.83 3.55
C PHE A 28 2.14 -13.29 3.11
N THR A 29 3.08 -14.05 3.69
CA THR A 29 3.18 -15.49 3.44
C THR A 29 1.95 -16.20 4.00
N ALA A 30 1.59 -15.92 5.23
CA ALA A 30 0.36 -16.49 5.83
C ALA A 30 -0.91 -16.08 5.07
N VAL A 31 -0.96 -14.84 4.55
CA VAL A 31 -2.08 -14.39 3.70
C VAL A 31 -2.14 -15.18 2.39
N ALA A 32 -0.99 -15.40 1.74
CA ALA A 32 -0.92 -16.17 0.50
C ALA A 32 -1.30 -17.65 0.72
N GLU A 33 -0.80 -18.26 1.79
CA GLU A 33 -1.13 -19.65 2.16
C GLU A 33 -2.63 -19.82 2.47
N ALA A 34 -3.20 -18.91 3.24
CA ALA A 34 -4.64 -18.91 3.53
C ALA A 34 -5.48 -18.71 2.26
N GLY A 35 -5.04 -17.84 1.37
CA GLY A 35 -5.66 -17.63 0.06
C GLY A 35 -5.64 -18.92 -0.77
N HIS A 36 -4.48 -19.57 -0.87
CA HIS A 36 -4.32 -20.82 -1.59
C HIS A 36 -5.20 -21.94 -1.00
N ALA A 37 -5.23 -22.07 0.31
CA ALA A 37 -6.11 -23.03 0.99
C ALA A 37 -7.61 -22.78 0.71
N ALA A 38 -7.98 -21.53 0.45
CA ALA A 38 -9.33 -21.14 0.03
C ALA A 38 -9.58 -21.29 -1.49
N GLY A 39 -8.59 -21.78 -2.24
CA GLY A 39 -8.66 -21.96 -3.70
C GLY A 39 -8.50 -20.67 -4.50
N LEU A 40 -7.72 -19.73 -3.97
CA LEU A 40 -7.30 -18.51 -4.66
C LEU A 40 -5.84 -18.66 -5.12
N ASP A 41 -5.53 -18.02 -6.24
CA ASP A 41 -4.17 -17.89 -6.74
C ASP A 41 -3.61 -16.53 -6.33
N VAL A 42 -2.29 -16.45 -6.09
CA VAL A 42 -1.58 -15.19 -5.92
C VAL A 42 -1.35 -14.60 -7.30
N LEU A 43 -2.02 -13.49 -7.60
CA LEU A 43 -1.99 -12.83 -8.91
C LEU A 43 -0.94 -11.73 -9.02
N GLY A 44 -0.35 -11.32 -7.89
CA GLY A 44 0.71 -10.33 -7.84
C GLY A 44 1.06 -9.94 -6.41
N TYR A 45 2.33 -9.57 -6.19
CA TYR A 45 2.85 -9.05 -4.94
C TYR A 45 3.92 -7.99 -5.21
N ALA A 46 3.70 -6.78 -4.78
CA ALA A 46 4.60 -5.65 -5.07
C ALA A 46 4.69 -4.65 -3.92
N GLY A 47 5.73 -3.82 -3.92
CA GLY A 47 5.77 -2.62 -3.08
C GLY A 47 4.73 -1.60 -3.54
N GLN A 48 4.24 -0.78 -2.60
CA GLN A 48 3.22 0.23 -2.86
C GLN A 48 3.64 1.19 -3.99
N ALA A 49 4.90 1.65 -4.01
CA ALA A 49 5.40 2.54 -5.04
C ALA A 49 5.27 1.94 -6.44
N ALA A 50 5.73 0.69 -6.62
CA ALA A 50 5.64 0.00 -7.90
C ALA A 50 4.18 -0.18 -8.34
N PHE A 51 3.31 -0.59 -7.41
CA PHE A 51 1.89 -0.76 -7.68
C PHE A 51 1.23 0.54 -8.13
N LEU A 52 1.42 1.64 -7.39
CA LEU A 52 0.83 2.94 -7.71
C LEU A 52 1.35 3.52 -9.03
N MET A 53 2.66 3.36 -9.30
CA MET A 53 3.26 3.78 -10.57
C MET A 53 2.66 3.00 -11.75
N ASN A 54 2.51 1.69 -11.63
CA ASN A 54 1.87 0.87 -12.66
C ASN A 54 0.39 1.25 -12.88
N CYS A 55 -0.30 1.67 -11.82
CA CYS A 55 -1.68 2.16 -11.91
C CYS A 55 -1.81 3.58 -12.49
N GLY A 56 -0.69 4.27 -12.78
CA GLY A 56 -0.70 5.57 -13.45
C GLY A 56 -0.88 6.77 -12.51
N ILE A 57 -0.41 6.66 -11.25
CA ILE A 57 -0.52 7.76 -10.28
C ILE A 57 0.18 9.03 -10.76
N GLY A 58 1.27 8.90 -11.54
CA GLY A 58 1.98 10.04 -12.13
C GLY A 58 1.12 10.83 -13.12
N ASP A 59 0.41 10.13 -13.99
CA ASP A 59 -0.49 10.76 -14.97
C ASP A 59 -1.69 11.42 -14.29
N LEU A 60 -2.21 10.79 -13.23
CA LEU A 60 -3.28 11.37 -12.42
C LEU A 60 -2.85 12.68 -11.75
N LEU A 61 -1.63 12.71 -11.19
CA LEU A 61 -1.07 13.91 -10.59
C LEU A 61 -0.88 15.03 -11.63
N ALA A 62 -0.32 14.69 -12.80
CA ALA A 62 -0.09 15.66 -13.87
C ALA A 62 -1.41 16.32 -14.34
N ARG A 63 -2.48 15.55 -14.49
CA ARG A 63 -3.81 16.07 -14.82
C ARG A 63 -4.33 17.00 -13.72
N ARG A 64 -4.22 16.59 -12.46
CA ARG A 64 -4.67 17.39 -11.34
C ARG A 64 -3.90 18.70 -11.17
N GLN A 65 -2.60 18.68 -11.42
CA GLN A 65 -1.77 19.90 -11.40
C GLN A 65 -2.13 20.91 -12.50
N ALA A 66 -2.71 20.46 -13.60
CA ALA A 66 -3.19 21.35 -14.67
C ALA A 66 -4.50 22.07 -14.30
N ASP A 67 -5.29 21.50 -13.39
CA ASP A 67 -6.61 22.01 -12.99
C ASP A 67 -6.59 22.75 -11.65
N ASP A 68 -5.60 22.51 -10.80
CA ASP A 68 -5.50 23.04 -9.42
C ASP A 68 -4.66 24.33 -9.35
N ASP A 69 -4.86 25.11 -8.27
CA ASP A 69 -3.98 26.21 -7.90
C ASP A 69 -2.58 25.71 -7.46
N ALA A 70 -1.57 26.60 -7.49
CA ALA A 70 -0.20 26.25 -7.17
C ALA A 70 -0.02 25.67 -5.75
N ALA A 71 -0.80 26.11 -4.77
CA ALA A 71 -0.73 25.62 -3.40
C ALA A 71 -1.30 24.20 -3.25
N SER A 72 -2.37 23.88 -3.98
CA SER A 72 -2.96 22.55 -4.03
C SER A 72 -2.05 21.56 -4.76
N ALA A 73 -1.46 21.98 -5.89
CA ALA A 73 -0.49 21.19 -6.65
C ALA A 73 0.75 20.85 -5.81
N HIS A 74 1.28 21.81 -5.03
CA HIS A 74 2.42 21.58 -4.15
C HIS A 74 2.11 20.55 -3.04
N ARG A 75 0.94 20.65 -2.38
CA ARG A 75 0.50 19.69 -1.37
C ARG A 75 0.34 18.29 -1.94
N ALA A 76 -0.24 18.17 -3.14
CA ALA A 76 -0.41 16.90 -3.84
C ALA A 76 0.94 16.25 -4.18
N GLY A 77 1.93 17.06 -4.62
CA GLY A 77 3.30 16.60 -4.88
C GLY A 77 4.00 16.05 -3.63
N GLY A 78 3.88 16.76 -2.50
CA GLY A 78 4.43 16.29 -1.21
C GLY A 78 3.78 14.99 -0.72
N ALA A 79 2.46 14.86 -0.83
CA ALA A 79 1.74 13.64 -0.48
C ALA A 79 2.16 12.47 -1.37
N LEU A 80 2.33 12.70 -2.68
CA LEU A 80 2.80 11.67 -3.60
C LEU A 80 4.22 11.21 -3.26
N GLN A 81 5.13 12.15 -2.94
CA GLN A 81 6.49 11.82 -2.54
C GLN A 81 6.50 10.90 -1.31
N LEU A 82 5.67 11.17 -0.30
CA LEU A 82 5.53 10.32 0.87
C LEU A 82 5.07 8.90 0.49
N LEU A 83 4.06 8.78 -0.38
CA LEU A 83 3.50 7.49 -0.81
C LEU A 83 4.49 6.65 -1.63
N LEU A 84 5.36 7.29 -2.41
CA LEU A 84 6.28 6.62 -3.33
C LEU A 84 7.70 6.48 -2.79
N SER A 85 8.10 7.25 -1.77
CA SER A 85 9.45 7.20 -1.23
C SER A 85 9.78 5.82 -0.67
N PRO A 86 10.93 5.21 -1.08
CA PRO A 86 11.36 3.91 -0.57
C PRO A 86 11.60 3.91 0.94
N ASN A 87 12.08 5.03 1.49
CA ASN A 87 12.39 5.17 2.91
C ASN A 87 11.16 5.48 3.78
N GLU A 88 10.04 5.78 3.14
CA GLU A 88 8.77 6.10 3.78
C GLU A 88 7.76 4.97 3.52
N MET A 89 6.71 5.24 2.73
CA MET A 89 5.61 4.31 2.50
C MET A 89 5.79 3.41 1.27
N GLY A 90 6.62 3.82 0.29
CA GLY A 90 6.69 3.17 -1.01
C GLY A 90 7.18 1.71 -0.98
N GLU A 91 8.17 1.40 -0.15
CA GLU A 91 8.68 0.05 0.06
C GLU A 91 8.22 -0.59 1.36
N LEU A 92 7.86 0.21 2.37
CA LEU A 92 7.37 -0.30 3.64
C LEU A 92 6.03 -1.02 3.49
N PHE A 93 5.12 -0.42 2.72
CA PHE A 93 3.82 -1.00 2.44
C PHE A 93 3.86 -1.89 1.20
N LYS A 94 3.12 -2.98 1.27
CA LYS A 94 3.02 -3.99 0.20
C LYS A 94 1.58 -4.15 -0.25
N VAL A 95 1.44 -4.60 -1.48
CA VAL A 95 0.15 -4.93 -2.09
C VAL A 95 0.21 -6.37 -2.54
N ILE A 96 -0.78 -7.17 -2.17
CA ILE A 96 -0.99 -8.52 -2.67
C ILE A 96 -2.35 -8.59 -3.35
N ALA A 97 -2.42 -9.29 -4.47
CA ALA A 97 -3.68 -9.61 -5.14
C ALA A 97 -3.90 -11.11 -5.13
N LEU A 98 -5.08 -11.50 -4.70
CA LEU A 98 -5.55 -12.87 -4.71
C LEU A 98 -6.80 -12.94 -5.59
N GLY A 99 -6.93 -13.99 -6.38
CA GLY A 99 -8.09 -14.15 -7.26
C GLY A 99 -8.30 -15.58 -7.69
N ARG A 100 -9.45 -15.84 -8.32
CA ARG A 100 -9.80 -17.14 -8.87
C ARG A 100 -10.27 -16.99 -10.31
N GLY A 101 -9.67 -17.78 -11.21
CA GLY A 101 -10.07 -17.80 -12.62
C GLY A 101 -9.84 -16.46 -13.33
N ILE A 102 -8.82 -15.69 -12.92
CA ILE A 102 -8.41 -14.46 -13.57
C ILE A 102 -7.18 -14.76 -14.42
N ASP A 103 -7.32 -14.62 -15.71
CA ASP A 103 -6.24 -14.82 -16.67
C ASP A 103 -5.60 -13.49 -17.06
N GLY A 104 -4.25 -13.48 -17.10
CA GLY A 104 -3.44 -12.37 -17.55
C GLY A 104 -2.97 -11.42 -16.42
N PRO A 105 -1.97 -10.58 -16.74
CA PRO A 105 -1.32 -9.73 -15.76
C PRO A 105 -2.22 -8.57 -15.32
N LEU A 106 -2.30 -8.34 -14.01
CA LEU A 106 -2.99 -7.19 -13.46
C LEU A 106 -2.17 -5.91 -13.67
N LEU A 107 -2.83 -4.80 -13.96
CA LEU A 107 -2.19 -3.52 -14.26
C LEU A 107 -1.18 -3.10 -13.20
N GLY A 108 -1.52 -3.20 -11.91
CA GLY A 108 -0.68 -2.78 -10.79
C GLY A 108 0.59 -3.60 -10.60
N PHE A 109 0.70 -4.76 -11.25
CA PHE A 109 1.82 -5.70 -11.09
C PHE A 109 2.67 -5.90 -12.37
N ARG A 110 2.48 -5.06 -13.39
CA ARG A 110 3.23 -5.16 -14.66
C ARG A 110 4.74 -5.03 -14.49
N ARG A 111 5.19 -4.27 -13.50
CA ARG A 111 6.60 -4.10 -13.14
C ARG A 111 6.77 -4.19 -11.64
N GLY A 112 7.87 -4.79 -11.18
CA GLY A 112 8.17 -4.90 -9.76
C GLY A 112 7.32 -5.95 -9.03
N ASP A 113 6.71 -6.88 -9.75
CA ASP A 113 6.08 -8.06 -9.18
C ASP A 113 7.15 -8.97 -8.57
N ARG A 114 6.91 -9.44 -7.36
CA ARG A 114 7.83 -10.26 -6.56
C ARG A 114 7.25 -11.64 -6.25
N THR A 115 6.26 -12.08 -7.01
CA THR A 115 5.65 -13.42 -6.85
C THR A 115 6.53 -14.53 -7.38
N VAL A 116 7.59 -14.20 -8.12
CA VAL A 116 8.52 -15.14 -8.73
C VAL A 116 9.69 -15.44 -7.81
#